data_3f1b7841ae85c2190ea36b09f96817b3
#
_entry.id   3f1b7841ae85c2190ea36b09f96817b3
#
_cell.length_a   1.000
_cell.length_b   1.000
_cell.length_c   1.000
_cell.angle_alpha   90.00
_cell.angle_beta   90.00
_cell.angle_gamma   90.00
#
_symmetry.space_group_name_H-M   'P 1'
#
loop_
_entity.id
_entity.type
_entity.pdbx_description
1 polymer ?
#
loop_
_entity_poly.entity_id
_entity_poly.type
_entity_poly.pdbx_seq_one_letter_code
_entity_poly.pdbx_strand_id
1 'polypeptide(L)'
;ETMAVTIGDVAQCLESFAPLRYQESYDNAGLLVGDRNQPVNGVLICLDSTEAVLEEAIRHGCNLIIAHHPIVFSGLKRFTGASYIERVVMGAIRNNIAIYAAHTNLDNVQEGVNARIAARIGLLDTRILSPKKGLLRKLVTFVPHAQADHVREAMFQAGAGHIGEYDN
;
A
#
# COMPACT_ATOMS: atom_id res chain seq x y z
N GLU A 1 28.61 -2.83 4.75
CA GLU A 1 27.51 -3.16 5.69
C GLU A 1 26.22 -3.20 4.87
N THR A 2 25.61 -4.36 4.78
CA THR A 2 24.27 -4.50 4.20
C THR A 2 23.28 -3.82 5.14
N MET A 3 22.69 -2.72 4.72
CA MET A 3 21.62 -2.09 5.52
C MET A 3 20.46 -3.07 5.67
N ALA A 4 19.97 -3.25 6.89
CA ALA A 4 18.81 -4.09 7.15
C ALA A 4 17.57 -3.47 6.51
N VAL A 5 16.75 -4.30 5.86
CA VAL A 5 15.46 -3.88 5.28
C VAL A 5 14.53 -3.43 6.40
N THR A 6 13.94 -2.26 6.27
CA THR A 6 13.00 -1.70 7.24
C THR A 6 11.55 -1.95 6.86
N ILE A 7 10.64 -1.77 7.82
CA ILE A 7 9.18 -1.78 7.56
C ILE A 7 8.82 -0.71 6.53
N GLY A 8 9.49 0.45 6.56
CA GLY A 8 9.35 1.51 5.58
C GLY A 8 9.71 1.10 4.17
N ASP A 9 10.80 0.32 3.99
CA ASP A 9 11.21 -0.19 2.69
C ASP A 9 10.18 -1.17 2.13
N VAL A 10 9.65 -2.07 2.96
CA VAL A 10 8.58 -3.00 2.55
C VAL A 10 7.31 -2.23 2.20
N ALA A 11 6.91 -1.26 3.02
CA ALA A 11 5.76 -0.41 2.73
C ALA A 11 5.94 0.35 1.41
N GLN A 12 7.11 0.92 1.16
CA GLN A 12 7.42 1.62 -0.09
C GLN A 12 7.36 0.68 -1.30
N CYS A 13 7.85 -0.55 -1.17
CA CYS A 13 7.74 -1.56 -2.21
C CYS A 13 6.27 -1.86 -2.55
N LEU A 14 5.42 -2.07 -1.53
CA LEU A 14 3.99 -2.29 -1.73
C LEU A 14 3.30 -1.05 -2.34
N GLU A 15 3.64 0.13 -1.88
CA GLU A 15 3.09 1.40 -2.35
C GLU A 15 3.55 1.75 -3.78
N SER A 16 4.71 1.26 -4.23
CA SER A 16 5.16 1.40 -5.63
C SER A 16 4.33 0.52 -6.58
N PHE A 17 3.91 -0.67 -6.12
CA PHE A 17 3.03 -1.55 -6.89
C PHE A 17 1.56 -1.12 -6.78
N ALA A 18 1.08 -0.80 -5.58
CA ALA A 18 -0.30 -0.40 -5.29
C ALA A 18 -0.33 0.94 -4.52
N PRO A 19 -0.16 2.07 -5.22
CA PRO A 19 -0.11 3.39 -4.61
C PRO A 19 -1.32 3.70 -3.74
N LEU A 20 -1.11 4.25 -2.54
CA LEU A 20 -2.20 4.58 -1.61
C LEU A 20 -3.23 5.57 -2.20
N ARG A 21 -2.84 6.40 -3.18
CA ARG A 21 -3.77 7.30 -3.88
C ARG A 21 -4.85 6.57 -4.68
N TYR A 22 -4.71 5.25 -4.89
CA TYR A 22 -5.72 4.44 -5.59
C TYR A 22 -6.77 3.86 -4.66
N GLN A 23 -6.61 4.00 -3.34
CA GLN A 23 -7.63 3.57 -2.39
C GLN A 23 -8.94 4.34 -2.57
N GLU A 24 -10.04 3.73 -2.15
CA GLU A 24 -11.33 4.41 -2.09
C GLU A 24 -11.33 5.50 -1.01
N SER A 25 -12.17 6.52 -1.17
CA SER A 25 -12.21 7.68 -0.26
C SER A 25 -12.59 7.34 1.19
N TYR A 26 -13.23 6.20 1.39
CA TYR A 26 -13.64 5.69 2.70
C TYR A 26 -12.62 4.74 3.34
N ASP A 27 -11.56 4.38 2.60
CA ASP A 27 -10.60 3.36 2.98
C ASP A 27 -9.49 3.90 3.90
N ASN A 28 -8.80 2.96 4.56
CA ASN A 28 -7.65 3.23 5.41
C ASN A 28 -6.53 2.21 5.15
N ALA A 29 -6.01 2.20 3.91
CA ALA A 29 -4.87 1.37 3.55
C ALA A 29 -3.54 2.01 3.97
N GLY A 30 -2.48 1.21 4.08
CA GLY A 30 -1.14 1.64 4.44
C GLY A 30 -0.66 1.09 5.77
N LEU A 31 0.38 1.69 6.34
CA LEU A 31 0.90 1.32 7.67
C LEU A 31 -0.03 1.85 8.75
N LEU A 32 -0.73 0.93 9.43
CA LEU A 32 -1.73 1.25 10.45
C LEU A 32 -1.17 1.24 11.87
N VAL A 33 -0.19 0.37 12.14
CA VAL A 33 0.45 0.19 13.45
C VAL A 33 1.94 -0.02 13.22
N GLY A 34 2.78 0.57 14.05
CA GLY A 34 4.22 0.32 14.07
C GLY A 34 5.09 1.49 13.62
N ASP A 35 6.39 1.26 13.55
CA ASP A 35 7.41 2.24 13.17
C ASP A 35 8.04 1.86 11.82
N ARG A 36 8.04 2.79 10.86
CA ARG A 36 8.65 2.61 9.53
C ARG A 36 10.15 2.33 9.57
N ASN A 37 10.84 2.82 10.60
CA ASN A 37 12.29 2.68 10.71
C ASN A 37 12.74 1.35 11.33
N GLN A 38 11.80 0.56 11.87
CA GLN A 38 12.10 -0.72 12.48
C GLN A 38 12.60 -1.72 11.43
N PRO A 39 13.72 -2.44 11.67
CA PRO A 39 14.17 -3.53 10.83
C PRO A 39 13.15 -4.66 10.76
N VAL A 40 12.97 -5.27 9.59
CA VAL A 40 12.09 -6.42 9.39
C VAL A 40 12.82 -7.69 9.77
N ASN A 41 12.25 -8.47 10.71
CA ASN A 41 12.75 -9.79 11.09
C ASN A 41 12.00 -10.92 10.34
N GLY A 42 10.72 -10.72 10.09
CA GLY A 42 9.86 -11.66 9.37
C GLY A 42 8.53 -11.01 9.04
N VAL A 43 7.88 -11.54 8.01
CA VAL A 43 6.61 -11.03 7.50
C VAL A 43 5.57 -12.15 7.54
N LEU A 44 4.39 -11.87 8.11
CA LEU A 44 3.21 -12.72 8.03
C LEU A 44 2.19 -12.07 7.09
N ILE A 45 1.69 -12.82 6.10
CA ILE A 45 0.67 -12.33 5.16
C ILE A 45 -0.66 -12.99 5.50
N CYS A 46 -1.72 -12.20 5.59
CA CYS A 46 -3.05 -12.69 5.92
C CYS A 46 -4.16 -11.89 5.21
N LEU A 47 -5.39 -12.39 5.29
CA LEU A 47 -6.57 -11.64 4.86
C LEU A 47 -7.00 -10.66 5.96
N ASP A 48 -7.16 -11.17 7.17
CA ASP A 48 -7.62 -10.42 8.34
C ASP A 48 -6.59 -10.47 9.48
N SER A 49 -6.31 -9.33 10.11
CA SER A 49 -5.47 -9.27 11.30
C SER A 49 -6.30 -9.61 12.55
N THR A 50 -6.40 -10.92 12.83
CA THR A 50 -7.09 -11.44 14.02
C THR A 50 -6.14 -11.63 15.21
N GLU A 51 -6.68 -11.91 16.40
CA GLU A 51 -5.88 -12.26 17.59
C GLU A 51 -5.03 -13.53 17.31
N ALA A 52 -5.59 -14.53 16.62
CA ALA A 52 -4.87 -15.75 16.25
C ALA A 52 -3.71 -15.46 15.27
N VAL A 53 -3.89 -14.57 14.31
CA VAL A 53 -2.84 -14.13 13.39
C VAL A 53 -1.73 -13.38 14.14
N LEU A 54 -2.08 -12.53 15.10
CA LEU A 54 -1.11 -11.86 15.94
C LEU A 54 -0.29 -12.87 16.77
N GLU A 55 -0.94 -13.86 17.38
CA GLU A 55 -0.26 -14.94 18.12
C GLU A 55 0.66 -15.77 17.21
N GLU A 56 0.23 -16.02 15.96
CA GLU A 56 1.04 -16.71 14.96
C GLU A 56 2.29 -15.89 14.60
N ALA A 57 2.15 -14.57 14.38
CA ALA A 57 3.27 -13.68 14.11
C ALA A 57 4.29 -13.71 15.27
N ILE A 58 3.81 -13.67 16.52
CA ILE A 58 4.66 -13.76 17.71
C ILE A 58 5.43 -15.11 17.74
N ARG A 59 4.74 -16.23 17.54
CA ARG A 59 5.36 -17.57 17.53
C ARG A 59 6.46 -17.72 16.48
N HIS A 60 6.26 -17.10 15.31
CA HIS A 60 7.21 -17.19 14.19
C HIS A 60 8.27 -16.08 14.21
N GLY A 61 8.26 -15.18 15.20
CA GLY A 61 9.18 -14.06 15.28
C GLY A 61 9.00 -13.03 14.17
N CYS A 62 7.81 -13.00 13.54
CA CYS A 62 7.47 -11.99 12.54
C CYS A 62 7.11 -10.68 13.24
N ASN A 63 7.70 -9.57 12.78
CA ASN A 63 7.41 -8.24 13.31
C ASN A 63 6.69 -7.33 12.31
N LEU A 64 6.23 -7.89 11.18
CA LEU A 64 5.38 -7.21 10.21
C LEU A 64 4.24 -8.15 9.78
N ILE A 65 3.01 -7.70 9.97
CA ILE A 65 1.82 -8.32 9.41
C ILE A 65 1.37 -7.49 8.21
N ILE A 66 1.23 -8.13 7.04
CA ILE A 66 0.63 -7.52 5.86
C ILE A 66 -0.74 -8.17 5.67
N ALA A 67 -1.80 -7.39 5.89
CA ALA A 67 -3.17 -7.83 5.76
C ALA A 67 -3.83 -7.22 4.53
N HIS A 68 -4.85 -7.89 3.99
CA HIS A 68 -5.71 -7.28 2.99
C HIS A 68 -6.68 -6.29 3.66
N HIS A 69 -7.42 -6.73 4.66
CA HIS A 69 -8.38 -5.89 5.35
C HIS A 69 -7.70 -5.03 6.44
N PRO A 70 -7.97 -3.71 6.48
CA PRO A 70 -7.42 -2.83 7.50
C PRO A 70 -8.07 -3.10 8.86
N ILE A 71 -7.27 -3.51 9.86
CA ILE A 71 -7.75 -3.74 11.23
C ILE A 71 -8.34 -2.47 11.86
N VAL A 72 -7.79 -1.31 11.52
CA VAL A 72 -8.32 -0.01 11.91
C VAL A 72 -8.99 0.61 10.69
N PHE A 73 -10.26 0.33 10.46
CA PHE A 73 -11.02 0.92 9.36
C PHE A 73 -11.55 2.31 9.72
N SER A 74 -12.09 2.43 10.93
CA SER A 74 -12.52 3.72 11.52
C SER A 74 -11.63 4.06 12.71
N GLY A 75 -11.40 5.35 12.95
CA GLY A 75 -10.54 5.80 14.06
C GLY A 75 -10.96 5.24 15.41
N LEU A 76 -10.01 4.69 16.16
CA LEU A 76 -10.23 4.20 17.52
C LEU A 76 -10.20 5.38 18.51
N LYS A 77 -11.23 5.49 19.34
CA LYS A 77 -11.31 6.54 20.38
C LYS A 77 -10.76 6.09 21.73
N ARG A 78 -10.61 4.78 21.95
CA ARG A 78 -10.20 4.18 23.23
C ARG A 78 -9.37 2.93 22.96
N PHE A 79 -8.49 2.58 23.88
CA PHE A 79 -7.65 1.39 23.88
C PHE A 79 -7.80 0.68 25.23
N THR A 80 -8.94 0.04 25.43
CA THR A 80 -9.30 -0.65 26.68
C THR A 80 -9.28 -2.16 26.56
N GLY A 81 -9.17 -2.68 25.33
CA GLY A 81 -9.28 -4.10 25.04
C GLY A 81 -10.72 -4.62 24.94
N ALA A 82 -11.70 -3.72 24.90
CA ALA A 82 -13.13 -4.07 24.84
C ALA A 82 -13.50 -4.78 23.54
N SER A 83 -12.93 -4.34 22.41
CA SER A 83 -13.11 -4.98 21.11
C SER A 83 -11.90 -5.82 20.71
N TYR A 84 -12.09 -6.79 19.78
CA TYR A 84 -10.97 -7.55 19.23
C TYR A 84 -9.98 -6.64 18.49
N ILE A 85 -10.48 -5.59 17.83
CA ILE A 85 -9.64 -4.60 17.13
C ILE A 85 -8.68 -3.94 18.13
N GLU A 86 -9.21 -3.46 19.27
CA GLU A 86 -8.37 -2.88 20.33
C GLU A 86 -7.34 -3.89 20.86
N ARG A 87 -7.75 -5.14 21.09
CA ARG A 87 -6.84 -6.19 21.59
C ARG A 87 -5.72 -6.49 20.61
N VAL A 88 -6.02 -6.60 19.31
CA VAL A 88 -5.02 -6.82 18.25
C VAL A 88 -4.07 -5.63 18.18
N VAL A 89 -4.57 -4.40 18.10
CA VAL A 89 -3.73 -3.18 18.02
C VAL A 89 -2.84 -3.06 19.26
N MET A 90 -3.41 -3.21 20.46
CA MET A 90 -2.65 -3.15 21.72
C MET A 90 -1.60 -4.27 21.80
N GLY A 91 -1.98 -5.48 21.37
CA GLY A 91 -1.07 -6.63 21.33
C GLY A 91 0.08 -6.42 20.33
N ALA A 92 -0.22 -5.90 19.15
CA ALA A 92 0.78 -5.57 18.13
C ALA A 92 1.79 -4.53 18.67
N ILE A 93 1.31 -3.45 19.27
CA ILE A 93 2.16 -2.41 19.89
C ILE A 93 3.05 -3.00 20.99
N ARG A 94 2.48 -3.81 21.91
CA ARG A 94 3.23 -4.42 23.01
C ARG A 94 4.34 -5.37 22.56
N ASN A 95 4.15 -6.03 21.40
CA ASN A 95 5.09 -6.99 20.84
C ASN A 95 5.97 -6.39 19.73
N ASN A 96 5.93 -5.06 19.53
CA ASN A 96 6.67 -4.38 18.46
C ASN A 96 6.38 -4.97 17.06
N ILE A 97 5.12 -5.32 16.80
CA ILE A 97 4.66 -5.83 15.51
C ILE A 97 3.96 -4.70 14.76
N ALA A 98 4.40 -4.45 13.55
CA ALA A 98 3.74 -3.53 12.64
C ALA A 98 2.62 -4.22 11.87
N ILE A 99 1.57 -3.47 11.53
CA ILE A 99 0.47 -3.94 10.71
C ILE A 99 0.29 -2.99 9.53
N TYR A 100 0.41 -3.53 8.33
CA TYR A 100 0.18 -2.85 7.06
C TYR A 100 -1.06 -3.44 6.38
N ALA A 101 -1.92 -2.58 5.81
CA ALA A 101 -3.06 -3.02 5.02
C ALA A 101 -2.89 -2.65 3.54
N ALA A 102 -3.00 -3.65 2.66
CA ALA A 102 -3.10 -3.48 1.21
C ALA A 102 -4.54 -3.83 0.80
N HIS A 103 -5.41 -2.84 0.76
CA HIS A 103 -6.86 -3.02 0.61
C HIS A 103 -7.34 -2.53 -0.75
N THR A 104 -8.24 -1.55 -0.82
CA THR A 104 -8.81 -1.11 -2.10
C THR A 104 -7.79 -0.47 -3.05
N ASN A 105 -6.66 0.02 -2.54
CA ASN A 105 -5.54 0.42 -3.40
C ASN A 105 -5.01 -0.75 -4.23
N LEU A 106 -4.94 -1.97 -3.65
CA LEU A 106 -4.53 -3.19 -4.34
C LEU A 106 -5.63 -3.70 -5.29
N ASP A 107 -6.91 -3.53 -4.94
CA ASP A 107 -8.04 -3.89 -5.82
C ASP A 107 -8.09 -3.01 -7.06
N ASN A 108 -7.68 -1.76 -6.94
CA ASN A 108 -7.75 -0.77 -8.01
C ASN A 108 -6.51 -0.73 -8.92
N VAL A 109 -5.50 -1.56 -8.66
CA VAL A 109 -4.35 -1.72 -9.56
C VAL A 109 -4.69 -2.68 -10.70
N GLN A 110 -4.29 -2.36 -11.92
CA GLN A 110 -4.60 -3.15 -13.10
C GLN A 110 -4.16 -4.61 -12.97
N GLU A 111 -2.98 -4.89 -12.42
CA GLU A 111 -2.47 -6.24 -12.19
C GLU A 111 -2.73 -6.77 -10.77
N GLY A 112 -3.64 -6.14 -10.04
CA GLY A 112 -4.01 -6.47 -8.68
C GLY A 112 -4.92 -7.69 -8.55
N VAL A 113 -5.73 -7.70 -7.50
CA VAL A 113 -6.60 -8.82 -7.14
C VAL A 113 -7.56 -9.20 -8.27
N ASN A 114 -8.22 -8.21 -8.89
CA ASN A 114 -9.20 -8.46 -9.95
C ASN A 114 -8.58 -9.14 -11.19
N ALA A 115 -7.37 -8.74 -11.60
CA ALA A 115 -6.66 -9.39 -12.70
C ALA A 115 -6.30 -10.86 -12.36
N ARG A 116 -5.91 -11.14 -11.12
CA ARG A 116 -5.62 -12.50 -10.66
C ARG A 116 -6.86 -13.38 -10.62
N ILE A 117 -8.00 -12.83 -10.18
CA ILE A 117 -9.29 -13.54 -10.21
C ILE A 117 -9.67 -13.83 -11.67
N ALA A 118 -9.63 -12.83 -12.55
CA ALA A 118 -9.95 -12.99 -13.96
C ALA A 118 -9.09 -14.09 -14.63
N ALA A 119 -7.78 -14.08 -14.39
CA ALA A 119 -6.88 -15.11 -14.89
C ALA A 119 -7.22 -16.51 -14.34
N ARG A 120 -7.58 -16.63 -13.07
CA ARG A 120 -7.93 -17.89 -12.42
C ARG A 120 -9.20 -18.54 -13.00
N ILE A 121 -10.17 -17.73 -13.41
CA ILE A 121 -11.41 -18.20 -14.04
C ILE A 121 -11.34 -18.22 -15.57
N GLY A 122 -10.17 -17.92 -16.15
CA GLY A 122 -9.93 -18.03 -17.59
C GLY A 122 -10.55 -16.92 -18.46
N LEU A 123 -10.78 -15.72 -17.90
CA LEU A 123 -11.28 -14.60 -18.68
C LEU A 123 -10.18 -14.05 -19.60
N LEU A 124 -10.57 -13.77 -20.86
CA LEU A 124 -9.73 -13.14 -21.88
C LEU A 124 -10.21 -11.70 -22.13
N ASP A 125 -9.35 -10.86 -22.68
CA ASP A 125 -9.66 -9.48 -23.11
C ASP A 125 -10.33 -8.64 -22.01
N THR A 126 -9.82 -8.76 -20.77
CA THR A 126 -10.32 -8.03 -19.62
C THR A 126 -10.05 -6.53 -19.74
N ARG A 127 -10.97 -5.71 -19.26
CA ARG A 127 -10.84 -4.25 -19.21
C ARG A 127 -11.39 -3.70 -17.90
N ILE A 128 -10.93 -2.51 -17.51
CA ILE A 128 -11.45 -1.81 -16.34
C ILE A 128 -12.91 -1.45 -16.59
N LEU A 129 -13.83 -1.99 -15.76
CA LEU A 129 -15.27 -1.78 -15.89
C LEU A 129 -15.67 -0.33 -15.56
N SER A 130 -15.09 0.24 -14.51
CA SER A 130 -15.37 1.60 -14.04
C SER A 130 -14.06 2.37 -13.83
N PRO A 131 -13.49 2.98 -14.90
CA PRO A 131 -12.23 3.71 -14.77
C PRO A 131 -12.42 4.95 -13.89
N LYS A 132 -11.52 5.15 -12.92
CA LYS A 132 -11.49 6.37 -12.10
C LYS A 132 -11.06 7.56 -12.96
N LYS A 133 -11.87 8.63 -12.93
CA LYS A 133 -11.57 9.89 -13.62
C LYS A 133 -10.83 10.84 -12.70
N GLY A 134 -9.99 11.73 -13.27
CA GLY A 134 -9.37 12.83 -12.53
C GLY A 134 -8.09 12.48 -11.77
N LEU A 135 -7.58 11.25 -11.86
CA LEU A 135 -6.28 10.86 -11.27
C LEU A 135 -5.07 11.34 -12.08
N LEU A 136 -5.25 11.51 -13.40
CA LEU A 136 -4.21 12.00 -14.29
C LEU A 136 -4.58 13.39 -14.80
N ARG A 137 -3.56 14.23 -14.94
CA ARG A 137 -3.68 15.55 -15.56
C ARG A 137 -2.74 15.62 -16.75
N LYS A 138 -3.24 16.10 -17.89
CA LYS A 138 -2.41 16.42 -19.04
C LYS A 138 -1.96 17.86 -18.88
N LEU A 139 -0.65 18.07 -18.72
CA LEU A 139 -0.04 19.41 -18.76
C LEU A 139 0.41 19.69 -20.20
N VAL A 140 0.00 20.82 -20.74
CA VAL A 140 0.42 21.29 -22.05
C VAL A 140 0.98 22.70 -21.88
N THR A 141 2.19 22.92 -22.41
CA THR A 141 2.83 24.23 -22.43
C THR A 141 3.41 24.50 -23.81
N PHE A 142 3.54 25.75 -24.16
CA PHE A 142 4.13 26.17 -25.43
C PHE A 142 5.44 26.89 -25.11
N VAL A 143 6.52 26.41 -25.73
CA VAL A 143 7.88 26.95 -25.51
C VAL A 143 8.59 27.12 -26.87
N PRO A 144 9.53 28.07 -26.98
CA PRO A 144 10.41 28.13 -28.15
C PRO A 144 11.17 26.80 -28.30
N HIS A 145 11.35 26.37 -29.56
CA HIS A 145 11.96 25.07 -29.85
C HIS A 145 13.34 24.87 -29.19
N ALA A 146 14.14 25.93 -29.14
CA ALA A 146 15.47 25.90 -28.51
C ALA A 146 15.44 25.67 -26.98
N GLN A 147 14.30 25.84 -26.34
CA GLN A 147 14.13 25.69 -24.89
C GLN A 147 13.28 24.43 -24.52
N ALA A 148 12.82 23.68 -25.52
CA ALA A 148 11.89 22.56 -25.32
C ALA A 148 12.47 21.49 -24.40
N ASP A 149 13.73 21.10 -24.59
CA ASP A 149 14.38 20.07 -23.77
C ASP A 149 14.58 20.52 -22.33
N HIS A 150 14.95 21.77 -22.12
CA HIS A 150 15.15 22.33 -20.78
C HIS A 150 13.83 22.39 -19.99
N VAL A 151 12.74 22.82 -20.64
CA VAL A 151 11.42 22.88 -20.00
C VAL A 151 10.89 21.47 -19.73
N ARG A 152 11.07 20.52 -20.67
CA ARG A 152 10.68 19.13 -20.47
C ARG A 152 11.39 18.52 -19.27
N GLU A 153 12.70 18.69 -19.17
CA GLU A 153 13.50 18.19 -18.06
C GLU A 153 13.04 18.79 -16.72
N ALA A 154 12.78 20.10 -16.68
CA ALA A 154 12.25 20.75 -15.49
C ALA A 154 10.88 20.20 -15.06
N MET A 155 10.02 19.85 -16.04
CA MET A 155 8.72 19.21 -15.76
C MET A 155 8.91 17.81 -15.17
N PHE A 156 9.86 17.02 -15.66
CA PHE A 156 10.18 15.69 -15.14
C PHE A 156 10.74 15.77 -13.72
N GLN A 157 11.66 16.67 -13.47
CA GLN A 157 12.20 16.92 -12.12
C GLN A 157 11.13 17.38 -11.13
N ALA A 158 10.08 18.05 -11.63
CA ALA A 158 8.91 18.43 -10.83
C ALA A 158 7.89 17.29 -10.63
N GLY A 159 8.17 16.08 -11.15
CA GLY A 159 7.34 14.88 -10.97
C GLY A 159 6.33 14.61 -12.09
N ALA A 160 6.42 15.29 -13.22
CA ALA A 160 5.65 14.92 -14.40
C ALA A 160 6.26 13.64 -15.05
N GLY A 161 5.46 12.92 -15.83
CA GLY A 161 5.94 11.77 -16.61
C GLY A 161 5.79 10.42 -15.93
N HIS A 162 5.56 10.36 -14.61
CA HIS A 162 5.35 9.09 -13.90
C HIS A 162 3.90 8.64 -14.04
N ILE A 163 3.66 7.57 -14.81
CA ILE A 163 2.34 6.96 -15.00
C ILE A 163 2.48 5.43 -14.85
N GLY A 164 2.21 4.91 -13.65
CA GLY A 164 2.38 3.48 -13.37
C GLY A 164 3.85 3.06 -13.48
N GLU A 165 4.13 2.04 -14.30
CA GLU A 165 5.49 1.57 -14.59
C GLU A 165 6.21 2.36 -15.69
N TYR A 166 5.52 3.34 -16.31
CA TYR A 166 6.12 4.21 -17.30
C TYR A 166 6.82 5.37 -16.61
N ASP A 167 8.10 5.50 -16.88
CA ASP A 167 8.92 6.67 -16.56
C ASP A 167 9.15 7.50 -17.82
N ASN A 168 9.54 8.74 -17.66
CA ASN A 168 9.76 9.72 -18.74
C ASN A 168 10.80 9.31 -19.80
#